data_5d87fd14bf8f7c4aac870ed74c0d8d52
#
_entry.id   5d87fd14bf8f7c4aac870ed74c0d8d52
#
_cell.length_a   1.000
_cell.length_b   1.000
_cell.length_c   1.000
_cell.angle_alpha   90.00
_cell.angle_beta   90.00
_cell.angle_gamma   90.00
#
_symmetry.space_group_name_H-M   'P 1'
#
loop_
_entity.id
_entity.type
_entity.pdbx_description
1 polymer ?
#
loop_
_entity_poly.entity_id
_entity_poly.type
_entity_poly.pdbx_seq_one_letter_code
_entity_poly.pdbx_strand_id
1 'polypeptide(L)'
;EIMPSLVGSEMCIRDSRMASASHTDVIPVDIGIAASCKIDGVLDEKIACGTRNFAKEPAMTEKETLDAIDTGVRLVKQCKENGYQILATGEMGIGNTTTSSAVTAALLHRLASETAGRGAGLNDKGLSRKKQVIQEAIDRYDLYKADAFTVLQTVGGFDIAGLTGVFIGGAMYHVPIVLDGLISGAPLIR
;
A
#
# COMPACT_ATOMS: atom_id res chain seq x y z
N GLU A 1 -1.52 -19.90 7.28
CA GLU A 1 -0.14 -19.80 6.73
C GLU A 1 -0.26 -19.65 5.22
N ILE A 2 -0.03 -18.46 4.70
CA ILE A 2 0.04 -18.22 3.26
C ILE A 2 1.48 -18.52 2.88
N MET A 3 1.67 -19.50 2.01
CA MET A 3 3.02 -19.91 1.55
C MET A 3 3.69 -18.73 0.83
N PRO A 4 4.78 -18.15 1.37
CA PRO A 4 5.42 -16.97 0.78
C PRO A 4 6.07 -17.21 -0.59
N SER A 5 6.30 -18.47 -0.94
CA SER A 5 7.08 -18.86 -2.12
C SER A 5 6.32 -18.84 -3.46
N LEU A 6 4.99 -18.90 -3.45
CA LEU A 6 4.18 -18.93 -4.68
C LEU A 6 3.80 -17.53 -5.21
N VAL A 7 3.84 -16.53 -4.35
CA VAL A 7 3.26 -15.22 -4.67
C VAL A 7 4.23 -14.30 -5.39
N GLY A 8 5.52 -14.37 -5.10
CA GLY A 8 6.51 -13.51 -5.74
C GLY A 8 6.79 -13.86 -7.21
N SER A 9 6.93 -15.14 -7.52
CA SER A 9 7.36 -15.57 -8.86
C SER A 9 6.25 -15.59 -9.91
N GLU A 10 5.04 -16.04 -9.57
CA GLU A 10 3.95 -16.15 -10.55
C GLU A 10 3.33 -14.81 -10.90
N MET A 11 3.16 -13.90 -9.94
CA MET A 11 2.64 -12.55 -10.24
C MET A 11 3.64 -11.71 -11.01
N CYS A 12 4.92 -11.71 -10.64
CA CYS A 12 5.96 -11.03 -11.41
C CYS A 12 6.04 -11.54 -12.85
N ILE A 13 5.90 -12.87 -13.07
CA ILE A 13 5.90 -13.45 -14.42
C ILE A 13 4.64 -13.03 -15.20
N ARG A 14 3.47 -13.04 -14.55
CA ARG A 14 2.22 -12.64 -15.20
C ARG A 14 2.23 -11.17 -15.57
N ASP A 15 2.61 -10.30 -14.64
CA ASP A 15 2.66 -8.86 -14.85
C ASP A 15 3.69 -8.49 -15.92
N SER A 16 4.87 -9.13 -15.91
CA SER A 16 5.88 -8.93 -16.93
C SER A 16 5.41 -9.40 -18.32
N ARG A 17 4.64 -10.50 -18.41
CA ARG A 17 4.07 -10.96 -19.68
C ARG A 17 2.97 -10.04 -20.21
N MET A 18 2.10 -9.55 -19.33
CA MET A 18 1.04 -8.62 -19.70
C MET A 18 1.64 -7.27 -20.12
N ALA A 19 2.61 -6.77 -19.38
CA ALA A 19 3.34 -5.56 -19.71
C ALA A 19 4.07 -5.67 -21.06
N SER A 20 4.75 -6.78 -21.29
CA SER A 20 5.41 -7.04 -22.58
C SER A 20 4.42 -7.05 -23.74
N ALA A 21 3.24 -7.63 -23.55
CA ALA A 21 2.18 -7.65 -24.57
C ALA A 21 1.58 -6.27 -24.85
N SER A 22 1.59 -5.38 -23.85
CA SER A 22 1.10 -3.99 -23.97
C SER A 22 2.21 -2.98 -24.28
N HIS A 23 3.45 -3.43 -24.48
CA HIS A 23 4.62 -2.57 -24.64
C HIS A 23 4.78 -1.55 -23.48
N THR A 24 4.55 -2.03 -22.27
CA THR A 24 4.61 -1.23 -21.03
C THR A 24 5.73 -1.78 -20.16
N ASP A 25 6.53 -0.92 -19.55
CA ASP A 25 7.53 -1.33 -18.58
C ASP A 25 6.88 -1.56 -17.20
N VAL A 26 7.42 -2.52 -16.44
CA VAL A 26 7.04 -2.77 -15.05
C VAL A 26 8.23 -2.46 -14.17
N ILE A 27 8.03 -1.64 -13.14
CA ILE A 27 9.03 -1.31 -12.14
C ILE A 27 8.55 -1.88 -10.79
N PRO A 28 8.88 -3.14 -10.47
CA PRO A 28 8.53 -3.72 -9.20
C PRO A 28 9.41 -3.14 -8.09
N VAL A 29 8.79 -2.74 -6.97
CA VAL A 29 9.46 -2.08 -5.85
C VAL A 29 9.18 -2.85 -4.56
N ASP A 30 10.23 -3.22 -3.85
CA ASP A 30 10.13 -3.68 -2.47
C ASP A 30 10.29 -2.50 -1.52
N ILE A 31 9.18 -2.04 -0.96
CA ILE A 31 9.16 -0.94 0.01
C ILE A 31 9.06 -1.45 1.46
N GLY A 32 8.77 -2.73 1.66
CA GLY A 32 8.64 -3.28 3.02
C GLY A 32 8.15 -4.71 3.10
N ILE A 33 8.53 -5.58 2.17
CA ILE A 33 8.25 -7.01 2.26
C ILE A 33 8.93 -7.58 3.50
N ALA A 34 8.21 -8.40 4.28
CA ALA A 34 8.69 -9.01 5.52
C ALA A 34 9.68 -10.17 5.26
N ALA A 35 10.57 -10.03 4.29
CA ALA A 35 11.65 -10.95 3.98
C ALA A 35 12.98 -10.20 4.07
N SER A 36 14.00 -10.88 4.57
CA SER A 36 15.35 -10.30 4.75
C SER A 36 16.21 -10.36 3.49
N CYS A 37 15.79 -11.09 2.47
CA CYS A 37 16.55 -11.26 1.22
C CYS A 37 16.12 -10.22 0.16
N LYS A 38 17.08 -9.81 -0.63
CA LYS A 38 16.79 -9.06 -1.87
C LYS A 38 16.13 -9.98 -2.87
N ILE A 39 15.22 -9.44 -3.66
CA ILE A 39 14.50 -10.16 -4.70
C ILE A 39 15.08 -9.70 -6.05
N ASP A 40 15.56 -10.63 -6.84
CA ASP A 40 16.12 -10.33 -8.15
C ASP A 40 15.07 -9.69 -9.07
N GLY A 41 15.46 -8.61 -9.75
CA GLY A 41 14.57 -7.86 -10.64
C GLY A 41 13.58 -6.93 -9.93
N VAL A 42 13.66 -6.79 -8.61
CA VAL A 42 12.86 -5.85 -7.81
C VAL A 42 13.75 -4.74 -7.27
N LEU A 43 13.30 -3.50 -7.41
CA LEU A 43 14.00 -2.33 -6.86
C LEU A 43 13.90 -2.37 -5.33
N ASP A 44 15.05 -2.38 -4.66
CA ASP A 44 15.14 -2.47 -3.20
C ASP A 44 15.07 -1.06 -2.58
N GLU A 45 13.88 -0.67 -2.18
CA GLU A 45 13.57 0.59 -1.47
C GLU A 45 13.00 0.29 -0.08
N LYS A 46 13.42 -0.81 0.52
CA LYS A 46 12.89 -1.35 1.78
C LYS A 46 13.07 -0.38 2.96
N ILE A 47 11.97 0.07 3.54
CA ILE A 47 11.94 0.88 4.76
C ILE A 47 12.19 0.01 5.99
N ALA A 48 11.45 -1.11 6.10
CA ALA A 48 11.62 -2.13 7.13
C ALA A 48 11.03 -3.47 6.66
N CYS A 49 11.25 -4.54 7.41
CA CYS A 49 10.69 -5.87 7.13
C CYS A 49 9.24 -5.97 7.65
N GLY A 50 8.30 -5.32 6.96
CA GLY A 50 6.90 -5.21 7.37
C GLY A 50 6.65 -4.12 8.40
N THR A 51 5.38 -3.73 8.54
CA THR A 51 4.92 -2.79 9.58
C THR A 51 4.67 -3.50 10.91
N ARG A 52 4.53 -2.73 11.98
CA ARG A 52 4.05 -3.23 13.26
C ARG A 52 2.56 -3.59 13.19
N ASN A 53 2.10 -4.34 14.19
CA ASN A 53 0.70 -4.73 14.28
C ASN A 53 -0.14 -3.60 14.86
N PHE A 54 -0.92 -2.89 14.04
CA PHE A 54 -1.74 -1.76 14.44
C PHE A 54 -2.82 -2.11 15.49
N ALA A 55 -3.13 -3.40 15.67
CA ALA A 55 -3.97 -3.84 16.79
C ALA A 55 -3.30 -3.69 18.16
N LYS A 56 -1.98 -3.46 18.21
CA LYS A 56 -1.19 -3.34 19.44
C LYS A 56 -0.52 -1.98 19.57
N GLU A 57 0.06 -1.49 18.50
CA GLU A 57 0.82 -0.24 18.41
C GLU A 57 0.69 0.36 17.01
N PRO A 58 1.00 1.65 16.79
CA PRO A 58 0.98 2.23 15.44
C PRO A 58 1.80 1.42 14.44
N ALA A 59 1.28 1.25 13.23
CA ALA A 59 1.89 0.43 12.17
C ALA A 59 3.30 0.93 11.78
N MET A 60 3.50 2.23 11.76
CA MET A 60 4.76 2.87 11.36
C MET A 60 5.13 3.98 12.36
N THR A 61 6.41 4.33 12.43
CA THR A 61 6.85 5.58 13.04
C THR A 61 6.63 6.74 12.06
N GLU A 62 6.66 7.97 12.56
CA GLU A 62 6.63 9.18 11.72
C GLU A 62 7.72 9.14 10.64
N LYS A 63 8.95 8.81 11.06
CA LYS A 63 10.09 8.70 10.13
C LYS A 63 9.85 7.66 9.04
N GLU A 64 9.42 6.46 9.39
CA GLU A 64 9.14 5.39 8.42
C GLU A 64 8.04 5.78 7.45
N THR A 65 7.00 6.49 7.91
CA THR A 65 5.92 6.97 7.05
C THR A 65 6.43 8.01 6.06
N LEU A 66 7.23 8.97 6.53
CA LEU A 66 7.85 10.00 5.68
C LEU A 66 8.85 9.39 4.68
N ASP A 67 9.71 8.46 5.12
CA ASP A 67 10.66 7.77 4.25
C ASP A 67 9.93 6.99 3.13
N ALA A 68 8.81 6.34 3.45
CA ALA A 68 8.02 5.63 2.45
C ALA A 68 7.35 6.58 1.44
N ILE A 69 6.81 7.72 1.91
CA ILE A 69 6.25 8.76 1.03
C ILE A 69 7.36 9.34 0.13
N ASP A 70 8.52 9.69 0.70
CA ASP A 70 9.65 10.22 -0.07
C ASP A 70 10.11 9.24 -1.14
N THR A 71 10.14 7.94 -0.84
CA THR A 71 10.44 6.90 -1.82
C THR A 71 9.50 6.99 -3.03
N GLY A 72 8.20 7.11 -2.82
CA GLY A 72 7.24 7.26 -3.91
C GLY A 72 7.48 8.52 -4.74
N VAL A 73 7.76 9.65 -4.10
CA VAL A 73 8.07 10.94 -4.78
C VAL A 73 9.33 10.81 -5.63
N ARG A 74 10.41 10.21 -5.07
CA ARG A 74 11.68 9.98 -5.79
C ARG A 74 11.51 9.07 -7.01
N LEU A 75 10.73 8.01 -6.87
CA LEU A 75 10.46 7.09 -7.98
C LEU A 75 9.77 7.79 -9.15
N VAL A 76 8.78 8.64 -8.90
CA VAL A 76 8.13 9.42 -9.98
C VAL A 76 9.11 10.37 -10.63
N LYS A 77 9.98 11.04 -9.86
CA LYS A 77 11.03 11.90 -10.40
C LYS A 77 11.94 11.13 -11.35
N GLN A 78 12.44 9.96 -10.91
CA GLN A 78 13.29 9.10 -11.73
C GLN A 78 12.59 8.64 -13.01
N CYS A 79 11.33 8.23 -12.92
CA CYS A 79 10.53 7.87 -14.09
C CYS A 79 10.42 9.04 -15.07
N LYS A 80 10.15 10.25 -14.56
CA LYS A 80 10.10 11.46 -15.40
C LYS A 80 11.45 11.73 -16.10
N GLU A 81 12.55 11.63 -15.38
CA GLU A 81 13.90 11.82 -15.92
C GLU A 81 14.26 10.76 -16.96
N ASN A 82 13.73 9.56 -16.83
CA ASN A 82 13.87 8.46 -17.80
C ASN A 82 12.89 8.55 -18.99
N GLY A 83 12.08 9.61 -19.07
CA GLY A 83 11.20 9.88 -20.21
C GLY A 83 9.80 9.28 -20.12
N TYR A 84 9.42 8.67 -19.01
CA TYR A 84 8.04 8.19 -18.81
C TYR A 84 7.08 9.39 -18.71
N GLN A 85 5.98 9.31 -19.45
CA GLN A 85 4.99 10.40 -19.55
C GLN A 85 3.71 10.11 -18.76
N ILE A 86 3.48 8.84 -18.42
CA ILE A 86 2.32 8.37 -17.65
C ILE A 86 2.76 7.17 -16.82
N LEU A 87 2.25 7.06 -15.61
CA LEU A 87 2.49 5.91 -14.73
C LEU A 87 1.15 5.32 -14.29
N ALA A 88 1.12 4.01 -14.13
CA ALA A 88 0.02 3.31 -13.48
C ALA A 88 0.50 2.72 -12.17
N THR A 89 -0.33 2.84 -11.13
CA THR A 89 -0.06 2.21 -9.84
C THR A 89 -0.55 0.78 -9.81
N GLY A 90 0.16 -0.09 -9.11
CA GLY A 90 -0.25 -1.44 -8.79
C GLY A 90 0.29 -1.85 -7.43
N GLU A 91 -0.28 -2.89 -6.85
CA GLU A 91 0.16 -3.46 -5.58
C GLU A 91 -0.15 -4.97 -5.56
N MET A 92 0.53 -5.71 -4.66
CA MET A 92 0.43 -7.18 -4.64
C MET A 92 -0.85 -7.73 -4.00
N GLY A 93 -1.61 -6.91 -3.25
CA GLY A 93 -2.84 -7.33 -2.57
C GLY A 93 -2.63 -8.23 -1.35
N ILE A 94 -1.39 -8.46 -0.91
CA ILE A 94 -1.09 -9.40 0.16
C ILE A 94 -0.82 -8.66 1.46
N GLY A 95 -1.70 -8.92 2.44
CA GLY A 95 -1.61 -8.29 3.74
C GLY A 95 -2.16 -6.86 3.82
N ASN A 96 -2.35 -6.19 2.69
CA ASN A 96 -2.72 -4.78 2.64
C ASN A 96 -4.22 -4.48 2.55
N THR A 97 -5.07 -5.48 2.31
CA THR A 97 -6.53 -5.26 2.29
C THR A 97 -7.11 -4.87 3.66
N THR A 98 -6.41 -5.21 4.75
CA THR A 98 -6.81 -4.82 6.11
C THR A 98 -6.42 -3.36 6.39
N THR A 99 -5.18 -2.99 6.08
CA THR A 99 -4.68 -1.63 6.24
C THR A 99 -5.42 -0.64 5.35
N SER A 100 -5.65 -0.96 4.07
CA SER A 100 -6.44 -0.13 3.16
C SER A 100 -7.87 0.07 3.65
N SER A 101 -8.53 -1.00 4.15
CA SER A 101 -9.87 -0.89 4.73
C SER A 101 -9.88 -0.01 5.97
N ALA A 102 -8.84 -0.08 6.81
CA ALA A 102 -8.73 0.72 8.02
C ALA A 102 -8.51 2.21 7.69
N VAL A 103 -7.60 2.51 6.78
CA VAL A 103 -7.36 3.89 6.29
C VAL A 103 -8.64 4.47 5.68
N THR A 104 -9.28 3.72 4.79
CA THR A 104 -10.54 4.15 4.14
C THR A 104 -11.65 4.39 5.16
N ALA A 105 -11.83 3.49 6.14
CA ALA A 105 -12.84 3.65 7.19
C ALA A 105 -12.60 4.91 8.02
N ALA A 106 -11.37 5.12 8.47
CA ALA A 106 -11.01 6.27 9.28
C ALA A 106 -11.20 7.60 8.51
N LEU A 107 -10.66 7.72 7.30
CA LEU A 107 -10.70 8.96 6.52
C LEU A 107 -12.10 9.31 6.00
N LEU A 108 -12.92 8.31 5.67
CA LEU A 108 -14.30 8.53 5.21
C LEU A 108 -15.32 8.57 6.36
N HIS A 109 -14.89 8.45 7.61
CA HIS A 109 -15.76 8.37 8.79
C HIS A 109 -16.82 7.28 8.63
N ARG A 110 -16.41 6.08 8.16
CA ARG A 110 -17.26 4.92 7.94
C ARG A 110 -16.92 3.81 8.92
N LEU A 111 -17.90 2.96 9.20
CA LEU A 111 -17.65 1.76 10.01
C LEU A 111 -16.77 0.77 9.24
N ALA A 112 -15.93 0.05 9.96
CA ALA A 112 -15.12 -1.03 9.37
C ALA A 112 -15.98 -2.11 8.68
N SER A 113 -17.24 -2.27 9.09
CA SER A 113 -18.20 -3.19 8.45
C SER A 113 -18.54 -2.80 7.01
N GLU A 114 -18.43 -1.52 6.65
CA GLU A 114 -18.76 -0.98 5.33
C GLU A 114 -17.57 -1.02 4.38
N THR A 115 -16.34 -0.93 4.91
CA THR A 115 -15.11 -0.82 4.09
C THR A 115 -14.35 -2.14 3.98
N ALA A 116 -14.49 -3.06 4.95
CA ALA A 116 -13.73 -4.29 4.97
C ALA A 116 -14.37 -5.40 4.13
N GLY A 117 -13.66 -5.80 3.07
CA GLY A 117 -13.99 -6.97 2.26
C GLY A 117 -13.21 -8.23 2.66
N ARG A 118 -13.54 -9.37 1.99
CA ARG A 118 -12.90 -10.68 2.24
C ARG A 118 -11.43 -10.75 1.85
N GLY A 119 -10.95 -9.82 1.03
CA GLY A 119 -9.59 -9.86 0.51
C GLY A 119 -9.31 -11.18 -0.21
N ALA A 120 -8.19 -11.80 0.07
CA ALA A 120 -7.71 -13.03 -0.55
C ALA A 120 -8.49 -14.30 -0.13
N GLY A 121 -9.77 -14.19 0.24
CA GLY A 121 -10.63 -15.36 0.47
C GLY A 121 -10.89 -15.70 1.94
N LEU A 122 -10.95 -14.72 2.82
CA LEU A 122 -11.36 -14.95 4.21
C LEU A 122 -12.75 -15.59 4.30
N ASN A 123 -12.90 -16.57 5.18
CA ASN A 123 -14.19 -17.09 5.58
C ASN A 123 -14.95 -16.07 6.47
N ASP A 124 -16.20 -16.37 6.84
CA ASP A 124 -17.05 -15.45 7.61
C ASP A 124 -16.46 -15.09 8.98
N LYS A 125 -15.82 -16.05 9.66
CA LYS A 125 -15.14 -15.80 10.94
C LYS A 125 -13.94 -14.85 10.77
N GLY A 126 -13.14 -15.09 9.74
CA GLY A 126 -12.00 -14.24 9.39
C GLY A 126 -12.41 -12.81 9.03
N LEU A 127 -13.49 -12.67 8.24
CA LEU A 127 -14.05 -11.37 7.89
C LEU A 127 -14.59 -10.63 9.11
N SER A 128 -15.36 -11.31 9.99
CA SER A 128 -15.85 -10.72 11.23
C SER A 128 -14.71 -10.24 12.12
N ARG A 129 -13.67 -11.07 12.30
CA ARG A 129 -12.48 -10.68 13.06
C ARG A 129 -11.75 -9.49 12.44
N LYS A 130 -11.59 -9.45 11.11
CA LYS A 130 -10.97 -8.33 10.39
C LYS A 130 -11.72 -7.03 10.67
N LYS A 131 -13.05 -7.03 10.53
CA LYS A 131 -13.92 -5.87 10.81
C LYS A 131 -13.78 -5.40 12.26
N GLN A 132 -13.79 -6.34 13.21
CA GLN A 132 -13.61 -6.05 14.62
C GLN A 132 -12.25 -5.40 14.91
N VAL A 133 -11.15 -5.99 14.43
CA VAL A 133 -9.79 -5.47 14.65
C VAL A 133 -9.62 -4.06 14.08
N ILE A 134 -10.17 -3.80 12.88
CA ILE A 134 -10.13 -2.47 12.28
C ILE A 134 -10.89 -1.46 13.14
N GLN A 135 -12.14 -1.79 13.56
CA GLN A 135 -12.95 -0.86 14.36
C GLN A 135 -12.30 -0.59 15.73
N GLU A 136 -11.81 -1.63 16.40
CA GLU A 136 -11.12 -1.49 17.69
C GLU A 136 -9.87 -0.59 17.59
N ALA A 137 -9.13 -0.66 16.46
CA ALA A 137 -7.99 0.22 16.23
C ALA A 137 -8.42 1.67 15.99
N ILE A 138 -9.45 1.89 15.17
CA ILE A 138 -10.01 3.23 14.91
C ILE A 138 -10.46 3.88 16.22
N ASP A 139 -11.17 3.13 17.06
CA ASP A 139 -11.71 3.64 18.34
C ASP A 139 -10.58 3.87 19.35
N ARG A 140 -9.60 2.96 19.44
CA ARG A 140 -8.46 3.06 20.36
C ARG A 140 -7.62 4.29 20.11
N TYR A 141 -7.36 4.63 18.85
CA TYR A 141 -6.48 5.75 18.48
C TYR A 141 -7.27 7.02 18.11
N ASP A 142 -8.60 7.03 18.31
CA ASP A 142 -9.51 8.15 17.97
C ASP A 142 -9.32 8.64 16.52
N LEU A 143 -9.17 7.69 15.57
CA LEU A 143 -8.76 7.99 14.20
C LEU A 143 -9.80 8.78 13.39
N TYR A 144 -11.05 8.82 13.81
CA TYR A 144 -12.05 9.68 13.19
C TYR A 144 -11.79 11.18 13.41
N LYS A 145 -10.95 11.54 14.38
CA LYS A 145 -10.56 12.93 14.64
C LYS A 145 -9.11 13.22 14.23
N ALA A 146 -8.38 12.19 13.83
CA ALA A 146 -6.99 12.31 13.44
C ALA A 146 -6.85 12.91 12.03
N ASP A 147 -5.73 13.59 11.78
CA ASP A 147 -5.38 13.98 10.42
C ASP A 147 -4.97 12.78 9.56
N ALA A 148 -4.95 12.96 8.23
CA ALA A 148 -4.67 11.90 7.27
C ALA A 148 -3.30 11.25 7.46
N PHE A 149 -2.28 12.04 7.88
CA PHE A 149 -0.94 11.52 8.13
C PHE A 149 -0.93 10.59 9.36
N THR A 150 -1.58 11.00 10.44
CA THR A 150 -1.74 10.19 11.66
C THR A 150 -2.50 8.89 11.38
N VAL A 151 -3.56 8.93 10.55
CA VAL A 151 -4.29 7.74 10.11
C VAL A 151 -3.37 6.81 9.34
N LEU A 152 -2.64 7.33 8.34
CA LEU A 152 -1.71 6.55 7.52
C LEU A 152 -0.61 5.90 8.38
N GLN A 153 -0.01 6.66 9.29
CA GLN A 153 1.02 6.18 10.21
C GLN A 153 0.51 5.06 11.12
N THR A 154 -0.72 5.20 11.62
CA THR A 154 -1.26 4.33 12.67
C THR A 154 -1.79 3.01 12.14
N VAL A 155 -2.56 3.04 11.04
CA VAL A 155 -3.24 1.84 10.49
C VAL A 155 -2.92 1.57 9.03
N GLY A 156 -2.03 2.33 8.42
CA GLY A 156 -1.59 2.15 7.04
C GLY A 156 -0.54 1.06 6.85
N GLY A 157 0.16 1.15 5.72
CA GLY A 157 1.25 0.26 5.33
C GLY A 157 2.27 1.00 4.48
N PHE A 158 3.48 0.44 4.35
CA PHE A 158 4.54 1.05 3.53
C PHE A 158 4.14 1.20 2.07
N ASP A 159 3.37 0.26 1.53
CA ASP A 159 2.81 0.30 0.18
C ASP A 159 1.84 1.48 0.00
N ILE A 160 0.90 1.67 0.93
CA ILE A 160 -0.04 2.79 0.90
C ILE A 160 0.71 4.12 1.04
N ALA A 161 1.69 4.20 1.93
CA ALA A 161 2.52 5.38 2.12
C ALA A 161 3.38 5.68 0.87
N GLY A 162 3.99 4.67 0.27
CA GLY A 162 4.73 4.80 -0.98
C GLY A 162 3.85 5.26 -2.14
N LEU A 163 2.64 4.69 -2.28
CA LEU A 163 1.66 5.13 -3.27
C LEU A 163 1.18 6.56 -3.03
N THR A 164 1.03 6.99 -1.76
CA THR A 164 0.77 8.40 -1.43
C THR A 164 1.87 9.28 -2.01
N GLY A 165 3.12 8.88 -1.84
CA GLY A 165 4.28 9.56 -2.44
C GLY A 165 4.24 9.58 -3.97
N VAL A 166 3.82 8.49 -4.61
CA VAL A 166 3.66 8.44 -6.07
C VAL A 166 2.64 9.48 -6.56
N PHE A 167 1.51 9.64 -5.89
CA PHE A 167 0.52 10.65 -6.27
C PHE A 167 1.02 12.07 -6.02
N ILE A 168 1.69 12.32 -4.90
CA ILE A 168 2.33 13.61 -4.63
C ILE A 168 3.40 13.91 -5.69
N GLY A 169 4.27 12.95 -6.01
CA GLY A 169 5.28 13.08 -7.05
C GLY A 169 4.67 13.32 -8.44
N GLY A 170 3.55 12.63 -8.75
CA GLY A 170 2.80 12.86 -9.98
C GLY A 170 2.37 14.31 -10.14
N ALA A 171 1.82 14.89 -9.07
CA ALA A 171 1.45 16.31 -9.06
C ALA A 171 2.68 17.23 -9.15
N MET A 172 3.75 16.95 -8.38
CA MET A 172 4.96 17.78 -8.34
C MET A 172 5.72 17.79 -9.68
N TYR A 173 5.81 16.65 -10.35
CA TYR A 173 6.58 16.49 -11.58
C TYR A 173 5.72 16.50 -12.84
N HIS A 174 4.42 16.76 -12.72
CA HIS A 174 3.46 16.79 -13.83
C HIS A 174 3.47 15.47 -14.63
N VAL A 175 3.41 14.33 -13.93
CA VAL A 175 3.26 13.00 -14.49
C VAL A 175 1.87 12.49 -14.15
N PRO A 176 1.00 12.24 -15.13
CA PRO A 176 -0.30 11.61 -14.88
C PRO A 176 -0.14 10.23 -14.24
N ILE A 177 -0.93 9.97 -13.19
CA ILE A 177 -0.94 8.69 -12.49
C ILE A 177 -2.30 8.02 -12.69
N VAL A 178 -2.29 6.80 -13.25
CA VAL A 178 -3.50 5.98 -13.43
C VAL A 178 -3.71 5.12 -12.19
N LEU A 179 -4.91 5.22 -11.63
CA LEU A 179 -5.36 4.41 -10.49
C LEU A 179 -5.81 3.03 -10.95
N ASP A 180 -5.39 1.98 -10.24
CA ASP A 180 -5.85 0.63 -10.48
C ASP A 180 -7.13 0.31 -9.69
N GLY A 181 -7.11 0.36 -8.36
CA GLY A 181 -8.23 -0.09 -7.54
C GLY A 181 -8.35 0.56 -6.16
N LEU A 182 -9.14 -0.07 -5.27
CA LEU A 182 -9.42 0.48 -3.93
C LEU A 182 -8.14 0.69 -3.10
N ILE A 183 -7.20 -0.25 -3.16
CA ILE A 183 -5.98 -0.18 -2.34
C ILE A 183 -5.10 0.98 -2.82
N SER A 184 -4.87 1.09 -4.13
CA SER A 184 -4.15 2.21 -4.72
C SER A 184 -4.94 3.53 -4.66
N GLY A 185 -6.26 3.47 -4.47
CA GLY A 185 -7.11 4.66 -4.25
C GLY A 185 -7.12 5.16 -2.80
N ALA A 186 -6.82 4.32 -1.82
CA ALA A 186 -6.82 4.71 -0.41
C ALA A 186 -5.91 5.92 -0.09
N PRO A 187 -4.72 6.08 -0.70
CA PRO A 187 -3.86 7.26 -0.54
C PRO A 187 -4.47 8.60 -0.95
N LEU A 188 -5.52 8.58 -1.77
CA LEU A 188 -6.16 9.80 -2.29
C LEU A 188 -7.40 10.23 -1.49
N ILE A 189 -7.79 9.46 -0.49
CA ILE A 189 -8.92 9.80 0.37
C ILE A 189 -8.50 10.94 1.30
N ARG A 190 -9.30 11.96 1.32
CA ARG A 190 -9.06 13.19 2.07
C ARG A 190 -9.89 13.24 3.35
#